data_4fca68ddcc564466d01572357648677b
#
_entry.id   4fca68ddcc564466d01572357648677b
#
_cell.length_a   1.000
_cell.length_b   1.000
_cell.length_c   1.000
_cell.angle_alpha   90.00
_cell.angle_beta   90.00
_cell.angle_gamma   90.00
#
_symmetry.space_group_name_H-M   'P 1'
#
loop_
_entity.id
_entity.type
_entity.pdbx_description
1 polymer ?
#
loop_
_entity_poly.entity_id
_entity_poly.type
_entity_poly.pdbx_seq_one_letter_code
_entity_poly.pdbx_strand_id
1 'polypeptide(L)'
;VRLIHENVRNFLLISASVRGASYGRGLPLCFFTLLLIVCGSIRCSHHEPAYATSSLAPNDPEQKTCEMYGVEIVDIMEHDPGAFTQGITFWEGDLFEGTGRRGQSTLKRRDLDTGEVLTAIRLSDLYFGEGVTVFKGTVYQLTWKSGLCLTYDAKDLRPLKSFSYEGEGWGLTHDGQYLIMSDGSSQLRFMTPDTFEEKRRLTVKCQGQAVSGLNELEYVDGMIYANIWCSDSILIIDPDSGRAVGKIDLGGLLKRGGLEESKSDVLNGIAFDERGNRLFVTGKCWPALFQVRLIRQ
;
A
#
# COMPACT_ATOMS: atom_id res chain seq x y z
N VAL A 1 -32.13 -2.38 -19.51
CA VAL A 1 -30.99 -2.76 -20.36
C VAL A 1 -30.56 -1.54 -21.20
N ARG A 2 -30.14 -0.43 -20.56
CA ARG A 2 -29.66 0.77 -21.30
C ARG A 2 -28.80 1.72 -20.48
N LEU A 3 -28.12 1.28 -19.44
CA LEU A 3 -27.30 2.13 -18.55
C LEU A 3 -25.89 1.60 -18.26
N ILE A 4 -25.42 0.58 -18.99
CA ILE A 4 -24.09 -0.03 -18.72
C ILE A 4 -23.03 0.39 -19.77
N HIS A 5 -23.37 1.19 -20.79
CA HIS A 5 -22.45 1.48 -21.92
C HIS A 5 -21.75 2.85 -21.86
N GLU A 6 -22.05 3.72 -20.92
CA GLU A 6 -21.45 5.08 -20.88
C GLU A 6 -20.13 5.18 -20.08
N ASN A 7 -19.84 4.27 -19.18
CA ASN A 7 -18.65 4.38 -18.32
C ASN A 7 -17.32 3.94 -18.95
N VAL A 8 -17.34 3.25 -20.09
CA VAL A 8 -16.12 2.80 -20.78
C VAL A 8 -15.55 3.85 -21.76
N ARG A 9 -16.36 4.80 -22.19
CA ARG A 9 -15.92 5.81 -23.19
C ARG A 9 -15.12 6.99 -22.62
N ASN A 10 -15.15 7.23 -21.33
CA ASN A 10 -14.41 8.36 -20.73
C ASN A 10 -12.94 8.08 -20.41
N PHE A 11 -12.46 6.88 -20.70
CA PHE A 11 -11.07 6.49 -20.45
C PHE A 11 -10.10 6.77 -21.61
N LEU A 12 -10.60 7.17 -22.79
CA LEU A 12 -9.79 7.17 -24.02
C LEU A 12 -9.77 8.46 -24.85
N LEU A 13 -10.26 9.62 -24.38
CA LEU A 13 -10.29 10.81 -25.19
C LEU A 13 -9.88 12.08 -24.45
N ILE A 14 -8.59 12.32 -24.21
CA ILE A 14 -7.99 13.65 -24.22
C ILE A 14 -6.57 13.56 -24.80
N SER A 15 -6.49 13.46 -26.09
CA SER A 15 -5.34 13.98 -26.85
C SER A 15 -5.89 14.53 -28.18
N ALA A 16 -6.02 15.82 -28.26
CA ALA A 16 -5.77 16.60 -29.48
C ALA A 16 -6.30 18.04 -29.35
N SER A 17 -5.39 18.94 -29.67
CA SER A 17 -5.64 20.21 -30.38
C SER A 17 -6.04 21.44 -29.60
N VAL A 18 -5.04 22.24 -29.22
CA VAL A 18 -5.19 23.71 -29.18
C VAL A 18 -4.44 24.29 -30.36
N ARG A 19 -5.16 24.73 -31.40
CA ARG A 19 -4.66 25.68 -32.38
C ARG A 19 -5.29 27.06 -32.12
N GLY A 20 -4.43 28.04 -32.12
CA GLY A 20 -4.50 29.43 -31.92
C GLY A 20 -5.72 30.24 -32.32
N ALA A 21 -5.88 31.33 -31.60
CA ALA A 21 -6.44 32.60 -32.10
C ALA A 21 -5.81 33.75 -31.30
N SER A 22 -5.27 34.69 -32.03
CA SER A 22 -4.66 35.92 -31.59
C SER A 22 -5.66 37.07 -31.45
N TYR A 23 -5.21 38.11 -30.74
CA TYR A 23 -5.66 39.53 -30.70
C TYR A 23 -6.50 40.01 -29.52
N GLY A 24 -5.94 41.05 -28.85
CA GLY A 24 -6.71 42.12 -28.25
C GLY A 24 -6.10 42.69 -26.94
N ARG A 25 -5.52 43.87 -27.02
CA ARG A 25 -4.94 44.71 -25.96
C ARG A 25 -5.91 45.03 -24.83
N GLY A 26 -5.44 45.07 -23.59
CA GLY A 26 -6.10 45.70 -22.48
C GLY A 26 -5.68 45.17 -21.12
N LEU A 27 -4.72 45.83 -20.44
CA LEU A 27 -4.45 45.60 -19.04
C LEU A 27 -5.59 46.07 -18.14
N PRO A 28 -5.91 45.33 -17.08
CA PRO A 28 -5.65 45.86 -15.76
C PRO A 28 -4.91 44.87 -14.84
N LEU A 29 -4.11 45.45 -13.95
CA LEU A 29 -3.41 44.85 -12.85
C LEU A 29 -4.37 43.97 -12.03
N CYS A 30 -4.22 42.67 -12.06
CA CYS A 30 -4.73 41.76 -11.02
C CYS A 30 -3.57 41.20 -10.24
N PHE A 31 -3.58 41.49 -8.95
CA PHE A 31 -2.71 40.90 -7.96
C PHE A 31 -2.79 39.38 -8.06
N PHE A 32 -1.77 38.73 -8.61
CA PHE A 32 -1.57 37.30 -8.48
C PHE A 32 -1.01 37.03 -7.09
N THR A 33 -1.88 36.63 -6.19
CA THR A 33 -1.45 35.97 -4.95
C THR A 33 -0.88 34.63 -5.37
N LEU A 34 0.47 34.55 -5.39
CA LEU A 34 1.19 33.32 -5.63
C LEU A 34 1.00 32.41 -4.41
N LEU A 35 0.03 31.52 -4.50
CA LEU A 35 -0.16 30.46 -3.51
C LEU A 35 0.97 29.45 -3.73
N LEU A 36 2.09 29.64 -3.05
CA LEU A 36 3.15 28.65 -2.92
C LEU A 36 2.54 27.43 -2.20
N ILE A 37 2.09 26.44 -2.96
CA ILE A 37 1.86 25.11 -2.43
C ILE A 37 3.24 24.53 -2.11
N VAL A 38 3.67 24.77 -0.88
CA VAL A 38 4.82 24.09 -0.29
C VAL A 38 4.38 22.62 -0.16
N CYS A 39 4.80 21.81 -1.13
CA CYS A 39 4.77 20.35 -0.98
C CYS A 39 5.83 20.00 0.06
N GLY A 40 5.52 20.28 1.33
CA GLY A 40 6.35 19.92 2.47
C GLY A 40 6.43 18.40 2.54
N SER A 41 7.62 17.86 2.30
CA SER A 41 7.96 16.52 2.74
C SER A 41 7.71 16.47 4.25
N ILE A 42 6.62 15.84 4.66
CA ILE A 42 6.36 15.57 6.07
C ILE A 42 7.43 14.57 6.49
N ARG A 43 8.50 15.08 7.10
CA ARG A 43 9.47 14.21 7.77
C ARG A 43 8.74 13.58 8.95
N CYS A 44 8.52 12.27 8.88
CA CYS A 44 8.07 11.52 10.04
C CYS A 44 9.15 11.65 11.13
N SER A 45 8.83 12.35 12.20
CA SER A 45 9.62 12.21 13.43
C SER A 45 9.28 10.84 14.01
N HIS A 46 10.28 10.01 14.26
CA HIS A 46 10.13 8.73 14.93
C HIS A 46 9.51 8.97 16.32
N HIS A 47 8.19 8.92 16.41
CA HIS A 47 7.46 8.90 17.67
C HIS A 47 6.82 7.51 17.76
N GLU A 48 7.39 6.67 18.61
CA GLU A 48 6.66 5.50 19.07
C GLU A 48 5.40 5.97 19.80
N PRO A 49 4.21 5.43 19.47
CA PRO A 49 3.02 5.75 20.23
C PRO A 49 3.22 5.28 21.68
N ALA A 50 3.15 6.20 22.63
CA ALA A 50 3.18 5.89 24.05
C ALA A 50 1.92 5.08 24.40
N TYR A 51 2.09 3.80 24.69
CA TYR A 51 1.01 2.95 25.18
C TYR A 51 0.70 3.33 26.64
N ALA A 52 -0.48 3.90 26.87
CA ALA A 52 -0.96 4.16 28.22
C ALA A 52 -1.20 2.83 28.94
N THR A 53 -0.54 2.60 30.05
CA THR A 53 -0.76 1.42 30.90
C THR A 53 -2.13 1.52 31.57
N SER A 54 -3.14 0.79 31.05
CA SER A 54 -4.40 0.61 31.74
C SER A 54 -4.29 -0.56 32.72
N SER A 55 -4.77 -0.37 33.96
CA SER A 55 -4.83 -1.40 34.99
C SER A 55 -6.02 -2.36 34.74
N LEU A 56 -5.88 -3.27 33.77
CA LEU A 56 -6.80 -4.37 33.56
C LEU A 56 -6.31 -5.62 34.32
N ALA A 57 -7.23 -6.52 34.67
CA ALA A 57 -6.93 -7.70 35.46
C ALA A 57 -6.00 -8.69 34.72
N PRO A 58 -5.06 -9.38 35.43
CA PRO A 58 -3.99 -10.18 34.80
C PRO A 58 -4.43 -11.45 34.04
N ASN A 59 -5.72 -11.75 33.94
CA ASN A 59 -6.26 -12.93 33.25
C ASN A 59 -7.26 -12.61 32.14
N ASP A 60 -7.27 -11.38 31.64
CA ASP A 60 -8.11 -11.01 30.48
C ASP A 60 -7.52 -11.66 29.21
N PRO A 61 -8.30 -12.46 28.44
CA PRO A 61 -7.84 -13.03 27.18
C PRO A 61 -7.44 -11.97 26.16
N GLU A 62 -7.85 -10.70 26.30
CA GLU A 62 -7.37 -9.57 25.49
C GLU A 62 -5.92 -9.15 25.84
N GLN A 63 -5.34 -9.60 26.95
CA GLN A 63 -3.98 -9.28 27.41
C GLN A 63 -2.90 -10.27 26.96
N LYS A 64 -3.23 -11.25 26.09
CA LYS A 64 -2.16 -12.10 25.53
C LYS A 64 -1.09 -11.21 24.90
N THR A 65 0.14 -11.38 25.38
CA THR A 65 1.32 -10.65 24.93
C THR A 65 1.49 -10.75 23.42
N CYS A 66 1.71 -9.61 22.76
CA CYS A 66 2.14 -9.55 21.38
C CYS A 66 3.56 -10.12 21.31
N GLU A 67 3.76 -11.19 20.56
CA GLU A 67 5.09 -11.79 20.40
C GLU A 67 6.00 -10.85 19.63
N MET A 68 7.26 -10.73 20.06
CA MET A 68 8.23 -9.90 19.38
C MET A 68 9.10 -10.75 18.44
N TYR A 69 9.27 -10.24 17.22
CA TYR A 69 10.13 -10.84 16.22
C TYR A 69 11.16 -9.82 15.73
N GLY A 70 12.40 -10.26 15.59
CA GLY A 70 13.38 -9.63 14.74
C GLY A 70 13.42 -10.31 13.37
N VAL A 71 14.33 -9.89 12.50
CA VAL A 71 14.54 -10.52 11.20
C VAL A 71 16.00 -10.82 10.93
N GLU A 72 16.23 -11.94 10.26
CA GLU A 72 17.45 -12.25 9.53
C GLU A 72 17.28 -11.82 8.08
N ILE A 73 18.24 -11.11 7.51
CA ILE A 73 18.30 -10.82 6.09
C ILE A 73 18.79 -12.08 5.37
N VAL A 74 17.94 -12.66 4.53
CA VAL A 74 18.26 -13.86 3.74
C VAL A 74 18.88 -13.46 2.41
N ASP A 75 18.32 -12.43 1.76
CA ASP A 75 18.79 -11.91 0.47
C ASP A 75 18.41 -10.43 0.32
N ILE A 76 19.13 -9.74 -0.57
CA ILE A 76 18.91 -8.32 -0.88
C ILE A 76 18.87 -8.19 -2.40
N MET A 77 17.72 -7.79 -2.92
CA MET A 77 17.52 -7.56 -4.35
C MET A 77 17.44 -6.07 -4.66
N GLU A 78 17.82 -5.69 -5.87
CA GLU A 78 17.69 -4.31 -6.33
C GLU A 78 16.22 -3.88 -6.40
N HIS A 79 15.96 -2.68 -5.89
CA HIS A 79 14.68 -2.02 -5.96
C HIS A 79 14.85 -0.59 -6.47
N ASP A 80 13.86 -0.07 -7.19
CA ASP A 80 13.89 1.26 -7.78
C ASP A 80 13.83 2.35 -6.70
N PRO A 81 14.91 3.12 -6.44
CA PRO A 81 14.90 4.16 -5.42
C PRO A 81 14.01 5.36 -5.78
N GLY A 82 13.45 5.40 -6.98
CA GLY A 82 12.41 6.34 -7.38
C GLY A 82 11.01 5.85 -7.08
N ALA A 83 10.83 4.57 -6.76
CA ALA A 83 9.53 3.99 -6.47
C ALA A 83 9.00 4.45 -5.11
N PHE A 84 7.92 5.22 -5.12
CA PHE A 84 7.19 5.56 -3.90
C PHE A 84 6.17 4.46 -3.61
N THR A 85 6.69 3.31 -3.13
CA THR A 85 5.94 2.06 -2.96
C THR A 85 4.75 2.22 -2.04
N GLN A 86 3.56 1.85 -2.51
CA GLN A 86 2.31 1.92 -1.78
C GLN A 86 1.64 0.55 -1.64
N GLY A 87 2.00 -0.40 -2.47
CA GLY A 87 1.56 -1.77 -2.37
C GLY A 87 2.44 -2.68 -3.20
N ILE A 88 2.67 -3.88 -2.68
CA ILE A 88 3.51 -4.90 -3.31
C ILE A 88 2.94 -6.28 -2.98
N THR A 89 2.85 -7.18 -3.95
CA THR A 89 2.33 -8.52 -3.72
C THR A 89 2.89 -9.52 -4.74
N PHE A 90 2.85 -10.80 -4.42
CA PHE A 90 3.25 -11.87 -5.32
C PHE A 90 2.03 -12.55 -5.97
N TRP A 91 2.18 -12.89 -7.23
CA TRP A 91 1.24 -13.76 -7.92
C TRP A 91 1.92 -14.55 -9.02
N GLU A 92 1.79 -15.89 -8.97
CA GLU A 92 2.34 -16.84 -9.96
C GLU A 92 3.85 -16.71 -10.24
N GLY A 93 4.63 -16.22 -9.26
CA GLY A 93 6.08 -16.07 -9.35
C GLY A 93 6.53 -14.66 -9.70
N ASP A 94 5.62 -13.79 -10.10
CA ASP A 94 5.91 -12.39 -10.40
C ASP A 94 5.55 -11.46 -9.24
N LEU A 95 6.29 -10.37 -9.15
CA LEU A 95 6.07 -9.30 -8.18
C LEU A 95 5.26 -8.18 -8.83
N PHE A 96 4.16 -7.80 -8.21
CA PHE A 96 3.34 -6.65 -8.59
C PHE A 96 3.61 -5.50 -7.62
N GLU A 97 3.88 -4.32 -8.15
CA GLU A 97 4.16 -3.14 -7.36
C GLU A 97 3.32 -1.94 -7.82
N GLY A 98 2.55 -1.37 -6.90
CA GLY A 98 1.86 -0.10 -7.05
C GLY A 98 2.63 1.04 -6.38
N THR A 99 2.84 2.15 -7.12
CA THR A 99 3.52 3.33 -6.57
C THR A 99 2.58 4.51 -6.47
N GLY A 100 2.87 5.41 -5.52
CA GLY A 100 2.15 6.66 -5.31
C GLY A 100 2.73 7.85 -6.09
N ARG A 101 2.32 9.05 -5.67
CA ARG A 101 2.59 10.39 -6.21
C ARG A 101 1.78 10.72 -7.48
N ARG A 102 1.00 11.81 -7.40
CA ARG A 102 0.19 12.30 -8.52
C ARG A 102 1.06 12.58 -9.74
N GLY A 103 0.61 12.12 -10.90
CA GLY A 103 1.36 12.25 -12.15
C GLY A 103 2.60 11.35 -12.26
N GLN A 104 2.86 10.50 -11.25
CA GLN A 104 4.00 9.56 -11.24
C GLN A 104 3.59 8.14 -10.83
N SER A 105 2.35 7.93 -10.38
CA SER A 105 1.86 6.62 -9.93
C SER A 105 1.91 5.60 -11.05
N THR A 106 2.42 4.41 -10.72
CA THR A 106 2.56 3.28 -11.66
C THR A 106 2.03 2.01 -11.04
N LEU A 107 1.73 1.04 -11.91
CA LEU A 107 1.59 -0.37 -11.55
C LEU A 107 2.56 -1.14 -12.45
N LYS A 108 3.44 -1.94 -11.83
CA LYS A 108 4.47 -2.74 -12.52
C LYS A 108 4.29 -4.21 -12.18
N ARG A 109 4.54 -5.08 -13.15
CA ARG A 109 4.75 -6.52 -12.97
C ARG A 109 6.20 -6.82 -13.30
N ARG A 110 6.91 -7.48 -12.38
CA ARG A 110 8.33 -7.82 -12.50
C ARG A 110 8.54 -9.30 -12.30
N ASP A 111 9.42 -9.89 -13.07
CA ASP A 111 10.03 -11.17 -12.74
C ASP A 111 10.96 -10.97 -11.52
N LEU A 112 10.75 -11.78 -10.49
CA LEU A 112 11.52 -11.61 -9.24
C LEU A 112 12.98 -12.02 -9.40
N ASP A 113 13.23 -13.12 -10.12
CA ASP A 113 14.56 -13.74 -10.18
C ASP A 113 15.52 -12.92 -11.06
N THR A 114 15.00 -12.33 -12.15
CA THR A 114 15.78 -11.49 -13.07
C THR A 114 15.70 -10.00 -12.77
N GLY A 115 14.69 -9.56 -12.02
CA GLY A 115 14.38 -8.15 -11.80
C GLY A 115 13.81 -7.43 -13.02
N GLU A 116 13.55 -8.14 -14.13
CA GLU A 116 13.02 -7.56 -15.37
C GLU A 116 11.60 -7.05 -15.19
N VAL A 117 11.31 -5.83 -15.67
CA VAL A 117 9.94 -5.31 -15.73
C VAL A 117 9.23 -5.91 -16.93
N LEU A 118 8.34 -6.87 -16.68
CA LEU A 118 7.58 -7.57 -17.72
C LEU A 118 6.49 -6.69 -18.33
N THR A 119 5.84 -5.90 -17.50
CA THR A 119 4.77 -4.98 -17.92
C THR A 119 4.68 -3.82 -16.93
N ALA A 120 4.42 -2.63 -17.43
CA ALA A 120 4.21 -1.44 -16.61
C ALA A 120 3.14 -0.53 -17.21
N ILE A 121 2.32 0.05 -16.36
CA ILE A 121 1.36 1.08 -16.73
C ILE A 121 1.53 2.29 -15.81
N ARG A 122 1.21 3.47 -16.34
CA ARG A 122 1.13 4.71 -15.57
C ARG A 122 -0.35 5.04 -15.33
N LEU A 123 -0.68 5.38 -14.09
CA LEU A 123 -2.01 5.84 -13.75
C LEU A 123 -2.25 7.25 -14.31
N SER A 124 -3.53 7.62 -14.47
CA SER A 124 -3.89 9.02 -14.78
C SER A 124 -3.31 9.96 -13.73
N ASP A 125 -2.88 11.16 -14.15
CA ASP A 125 -2.33 12.22 -13.29
C ASP A 125 -3.31 12.69 -12.20
N LEU A 126 -4.59 12.35 -12.34
CA LEU A 126 -5.63 12.62 -11.34
C LEU A 126 -5.54 11.72 -10.11
N TYR A 127 -4.89 10.56 -10.24
CA TYR A 127 -4.86 9.55 -9.19
C TYR A 127 -3.51 9.54 -8.47
N PHE A 128 -3.60 9.23 -7.20
CA PHE A 128 -2.47 8.80 -6.40
C PHE A 128 -2.69 7.31 -6.13
N GLY A 129 -1.86 6.44 -6.73
CA GLY A 129 -1.95 4.99 -6.57
C GLY A 129 -1.56 4.58 -5.17
N GLU A 130 -2.24 3.56 -4.66
CA GLU A 130 -2.07 3.01 -3.31
C GLU A 130 -1.96 1.48 -3.36
N GLY A 131 -2.35 0.78 -2.30
CA GLY A 131 -2.24 -0.65 -2.10
C GLY A 131 -2.68 -1.49 -3.30
N VAL A 132 -1.98 -2.59 -3.51
CA VAL A 132 -2.16 -3.52 -4.64
C VAL A 132 -2.28 -4.94 -4.14
N THR A 133 -3.18 -5.71 -4.72
CA THR A 133 -3.21 -7.17 -4.56
C THR A 133 -3.68 -7.86 -5.85
N VAL A 134 -3.38 -9.14 -6.00
CA VAL A 134 -3.86 -9.95 -7.13
C VAL A 134 -4.77 -11.06 -6.63
N PHE A 135 -6.04 -10.99 -7.00
CA PHE A 135 -7.03 -12.01 -6.63
C PHE A 135 -7.58 -12.69 -7.87
N LYS A 136 -7.37 -14.00 -7.99
CA LYS A 136 -7.85 -14.84 -9.09
C LYS A 136 -7.54 -14.26 -10.49
N GLY A 137 -6.30 -13.80 -10.69
CA GLY A 137 -5.84 -13.27 -11.98
C GLY A 137 -6.31 -11.84 -12.29
N THR A 138 -6.93 -11.18 -11.34
CA THR A 138 -7.28 -9.74 -11.41
C THR A 138 -6.45 -8.96 -10.43
N VAL A 139 -5.74 -7.94 -10.90
CA VAL A 139 -5.06 -6.96 -10.05
C VAL A 139 -6.07 -5.94 -9.58
N TYR A 140 -6.06 -5.64 -8.29
CA TYR A 140 -6.81 -4.56 -7.66
C TYR A 140 -5.83 -3.52 -7.14
N GLN A 141 -6.02 -2.26 -7.51
CA GLN A 141 -5.20 -1.14 -7.05
C GLN A 141 -6.08 -0.03 -6.50
N LEU A 142 -5.84 0.35 -5.25
CA LEU A 142 -6.53 1.46 -4.61
C LEU A 142 -6.00 2.82 -5.10
N THR A 143 -6.79 3.85 -4.87
CA THR A 143 -6.38 5.24 -5.02
C THR A 143 -6.59 5.97 -3.69
N TRP A 144 -5.66 6.82 -3.26
CA TRP A 144 -5.69 7.44 -1.93
C TRP A 144 -7.03 8.11 -1.59
N LYS A 145 -7.32 9.26 -2.20
CA LYS A 145 -8.52 10.09 -1.90
C LYS A 145 -9.53 10.15 -3.02
N SER A 146 -9.28 9.41 -4.10
CA SER A 146 -10.21 9.41 -5.24
C SER A 146 -11.34 8.40 -5.06
N GLY A 147 -11.29 7.55 -4.02
CA GLY A 147 -12.34 6.58 -3.69
C GLY A 147 -12.57 5.56 -4.80
N LEU A 148 -11.52 5.20 -5.55
CA LEU A 148 -11.58 4.24 -6.65
C LEU A 148 -10.62 3.08 -6.43
N CYS A 149 -11.12 1.87 -6.63
CA CYS A 149 -10.33 0.67 -6.84
C CYS A 149 -10.30 0.37 -8.33
N LEU A 150 -9.13 0.48 -8.94
CA LEU A 150 -8.88 0.19 -10.35
C LEU A 150 -8.54 -1.28 -10.50
N THR A 151 -9.05 -1.94 -11.56
CA THR A 151 -8.74 -3.35 -11.77
C THR A 151 -8.14 -3.60 -13.14
N TYR A 152 -7.24 -4.59 -13.20
CA TYR A 152 -6.49 -4.94 -14.39
C TYR A 152 -6.38 -6.46 -14.53
N ASP A 153 -6.20 -6.96 -15.73
CA ASP A 153 -5.80 -8.32 -15.98
C ASP A 153 -4.35 -8.53 -15.51
N ALA A 154 -4.10 -9.56 -14.69
CA ALA A 154 -2.78 -9.77 -14.11
C ALA A 154 -1.70 -10.15 -15.12
N LYS A 155 -2.07 -10.64 -16.32
CA LYS A 155 -1.11 -11.09 -17.34
C LYS A 155 -0.49 -9.93 -18.12
N ASP A 156 -1.31 -8.93 -18.48
CA ASP A 156 -0.91 -7.86 -19.40
C ASP A 156 -1.20 -6.44 -18.85
N LEU A 157 -1.71 -6.33 -17.64
CA LEU A 157 -2.15 -5.09 -16.99
C LEU A 157 -3.19 -4.29 -17.78
N ARG A 158 -3.94 -4.97 -18.67
CA ARG A 158 -5.04 -4.35 -19.41
C ARG A 158 -6.15 -3.93 -18.44
N PRO A 159 -6.61 -2.66 -18.49
CA PRO A 159 -7.69 -2.20 -17.63
C PRO A 159 -8.97 -3.03 -17.83
N LEU A 160 -9.63 -3.37 -16.72
CA LEU A 160 -10.89 -4.12 -16.70
C LEU A 160 -12.05 -3.20 -16.31
N LYS A 161 -12.20 -2.93 -15.05
CA LYS A 161 -13.26 -2.10 -14.46
C LYS A 161 -12.75 -1.31 -13.28
N SER A 162 -13.55 -0.44 -12.73
CA SER A 162 -13.27 0.23 -11.47
C SER A 162 -14.47 0.13 -10.55
N PHE A 163 -14.21 0.20 -9.25
CA PHE A 163 -15.22 0.24 -8.22
C PHE A 163 -15.06 1.53 -7.42
N SER A 164 -16.15 2.03 -6.87
CA SER A 164 -16.12 3.15 -5.95
C SER A 164 -16.15 2.66 -4.51
N TYR A 165 -15.45 3.37 -3.61
CA TYR A 165 -15.55 3.19 -2.18
C TYR A 165 -15.50 4.54 -1.46
N GLU A 166 -15.98 4.57 -0.23
CA GLU A 166 -15.97 5.78 0.60
C GLU A 166 -14.68 5.89 1.42
N GLY A 167 -14.19 7.12 1.62
CA GLY A 167 -13.02 7.42 2.43
C GLY A 167 -11.69 7.28 1.66
N GLU A 168 -10.63 7.04 2.40
CA GLU A 168 -9.29 6.82 1.86
C GLU A 168 -9.04 5.32 1.66
N GLY A 169 -8.15 4.97 0.73
CA GLY A 169 -7.62 3.62 0.58
C GLY A 169 -6.10 3.67 0.70
N TRP A 170 -5.53 2.79 1.53
CA TRP A 170 -4.09 2.72 1.77
C TRP A 170 -3.54 1.36 1.35
N GLY A 171 -3.50 0.35 2.23
CA GLY A 171 -3.04 -1.00 1.89
C GLY A 171 -4.17 -1.89 1.39
N LEU A 172 -3.83 -2.96 0.67
CA LEU A 172 -4.79 -3.93 0.14
C LEU A 172 -4.15 -5.32 0.04
N THR A 173 -4.82 -6.32 0.61
CA THR A 173 -4.51 -7.74 0.46
C THR A 173 -5.80 -8.56 0.33
N HIS A 174 -5.74 -9.90 0.41
CA HIS A 174 -6.91 -10.78 0.41
C HIS A 174 -6.69 -12.05 1.24
N ASP A 175 -7.78 -12.62 1.79
CA ASP A 175 -7.78 -13.88 2.55
C ASP A 175 -8.23 -15.09 1.72
N GLY A 176 -8.30 -14.96 0.39
CA GLY A 176 -8.83 -15.97 -0.52
C GLY A 176 -10.36 -15.90 -0.71
N GLN A 177 -11.07 -15.12 0.10
CA GLN A 177 -12.52 -14.89 0.01
C GLN A 177 -12.85 -13.40 -0.17
N TYR A 178 -12.26 -12.53 0.64
CA TYR A 178 -12.47 -11.10 0.64
C TYR A 178 -11.17 -10.37 0.32
N LEU A 179 -11.31 -9.20 -0.28
CA LEU A 179 -10.25 -8.19 -0.28
C LEU A 179 -10.27 -7.48 1.07
N ILE A 180 -9.08 -7.22 1.63
CA ILE A 180 -8.91 -6.58 2.93
C ILE A 180 -8.16 -5.29 2.71
N MET A 181 -8.77 -4.15 3.05
CA MET A 181 -8.15 -2.84 2.88
C MET A 181 -7.98 -2.08 4.19
N SER A 182 -6.92 -1.30 4.27
CA SER A 182 -6.66 -0.30 5.30
C SER A 182 -6.97 1.11 4.78
N ASP A 183 -7.10 2.07 5.70
CA ASP A 183 -7.36 3.48 5.42
C ASP A 183 -6.61 4.43 6.37
N GLY A 184 -5.57 3.92 7.06
CA GLY A 184 -4.79 4.66 8.04
C GLY A 184 -5.46 4.74 9.42
N SER A 185 -6.70 4.30 9.58
CA SER A 185 -7.36 4.15 10.89
C SER A 185 -6.93 2.84 11.57
N SER A 186 -7.59 2.50 12.67
CA SER A 186 -7.47 1.20 13.33
C SER A 186 -8.41 0.13 12.75
N GLN A 187 -9.06 0.40 11.64
CA GLN A 187 -10.03 -0.48 11.02
C GLN A 187 -9.46 -1.14 9.78
N LEU A 188 -9.69 -2.45 9.63
CA LEU A 188 -9.55 -3.17 8.37
C LEU A 188 -10.94 -3.43 7.80
N ARG A 189 -11.12 -3.16 6.52
CA ARG A 189 -12.39 -3.31 5.81
C ARG A 189 -12.34 -4.52 4.89
N PHE A 190 -13.32 -5.41 5.00
CA PHE A 190 -13.42 -6.61 4.18
C PHE A 190 -14.43 -6.38 3.05
N MET A 191 -13.94 -6.41 1.81
CA MET A 191 -14.69 -6.06 0.62
C MET A 191 -14.92 -7.31 -0.25
N THR A 192 -16.10 -7.42 -0.87
CA THR A 192 -16.32 -8.48 -1.88
C THR A 192 -15.54 -8.17 -3.15
N PRO A 193 -14.82 -9.14 -3.74
CA PRO A 193 -14.03 -8.88 -4.96
C PRO A 193 -14.88 -8.45 -6.17
N ASP A 194 -16.09 -9.02 -6.33
CA ASP A 194 -16.92 -8.82 -7.51
C ASP A 194 -17.61 -7.46 -7.56
N THR A 195 -18.01 -6.91 -6.39
CA THR A 195 -18.78 -5.68 -6.27
C THR A 195 -18.07 -4.59 -5.48
N PHE A 196 -16.99 -4.93 -4.77
CA PHE A 196 -16.27 -4.07 -3.84
C PHE A 196 -17.17 -3.51 -2.72
N GLU A 197 -18.24 -4.26 -2.36
CA GLU A 197 -19.10 -3.93 -1.23
C GLU A 197 -18.43 -4.33 0.08
N GLU A 198 -18.50 -3.45 1.07
CA GLU A 198 -18.02 -3.73 2.42
C GLU A 198 -18.93 -4.74 3.11
N LYS A 199 -18.38 -5.86 3.61
CA LYS A 199 -19.08 -6.91 4.33
C LYS A 199 -18.89 -6.84 5.85
N ARG A 200 -17.70 -6.47 6.29
CA ARG A 200 -17.39 -6.27 7.71
C ARG A 200 -16.22 -5.33 7.91
N ARG A 201 -16.11 -4.83 9.13
CA ARG A 201 -14.94 -4.12 9.63
C ARG A 201 -14.36 -4.85 10.82
N LEU A 202 -13.05 -4.74 10.98
CA LEU A 202 -12.29 -5.35 12.05
C LEU A 202 -11.43 -4.28 12.72
N THR A 203 -11.61 -4.05 14.01
CA THR A 203 -10.76 -3.13 14.77
C THR A 203 -9.49 -3.84 15.18
N VAL A 204 -8.34 -3.32 14.77
CA VAL A 204 -7.04 -3.85 15.17
C VAL A 204 -6.64 -3.30 16.53
N LYS A 205 -6.27 -4.22 17.44
CA LYS A 205 -5.83 -3.90 18.79
C LYS A 205 -4.51 -4.60 19.10
N CYS A 206 -3.59 -3.88 19.73
CA CYS A 206 -2.39 -4.44 20.34
C CYS A 206 -2.47 -4.22 21.86
N GLN A 207 -2.40 -5.30 22.64
CA GLN A 207 -2.53 -5.27 24.11
C GLN A 207 -3.77 -4.48 24.58
N GLY A 208 -4.92 -4.69 23.91
CA GLY A 208 -6.19 -4.03 24.22
C GLY A 208 -6.35 -2.62 23.69
N GLN A 209 -5.30 -1.99 23.17
CA GLN A 209 -5.34 -0.64 22.59
C GLN A 209 -5.50 -0.67 21.08
N ALA A 210 -6.40 0.17 20.54
CA ALA A 210 -6.56 0.30 19.09
C ALA A 210 -5.29 0.88 18.45
N VAL A 211 -4.85 0.28 17.33
CA VAL A 211 -3.66 0.70 16.59
C VAL A 211 -4.06 1.38 15.30
N SER A 212 -3.80 2.68 15.18
CA SER A 212 -3.99 3.46 13.96
C SER A 212 -2.72 3.50 13.10
N GLY A 213 -2.84 4.03 11.89
CA GLY A 213 -1.75 4.09 10.94
C GLY A 213 -1.53 2.78 10.19
N LEU A 214 -2.53 1.87 10.20
CA LEU A 214 -2.47 0.65 9.37
C LEU A 214 -2.33 1.05 7.91
N ASN A 215 -1.27 0.54 7.26
CA ASN A 215 -0.91 0.95 5.92
C ASN A 215 -0.86 -0.27 4.99
N GLU A 216 0.25 -0.54 4.36
CA GLU A 216 0.39 -1.64 3.44
C GLU A 216 0.16 -2.98 4.13
N LEU A 217 -0.47 -3.92 3.41
CA LEU A 217 -1.00 -5.17 3.95
C LEU A 217 -0.59 -6.36 3.10
N GLU A 218 -0.27 -7.48 3.78
CA GLU A 218 -0.13 -8.79 3.14
C GLU A 218 -0.77 -9.90 3.98
N TYR A 219 -1.32 -10.93 3.33
CA TYR A 219 -1.90 -12.09 3.99
C TYR A 219 -0.92 -13.24 3.96
N VAL A 220 -0.42 -13.66 5.13
CA VAL A 220 0.65 -14.65 5.28
C VAL A 220 0.20 -15.74 6.25
N ASP A 221 0.10 -16.98 5.78
CA ASP A 221 -0.20 -18.16 6.62
C ASP A 221 -1.40 -17.97 7.56
N GLY A 222 -2.49 -17.40 7.04
CA GLY A 222 -3.71 -17.20 7.82
C GLY A 222 -3.73 -15.94 8.69
N MET A 223 -2.70 -15.10 8.64
CA MET A 223 -2.59 -13.86 9.40
C MET A 223 -2.47 -12.64 8.47
N ILE A 224 -2.92 -11.48 8.92
CA ILE A 224 -2.73 -10.22 8.21
C ILE A 224 -1.46 -9.56 8.75
N TYR A 225 -0.50 -9.29 7.87
CA TYR A 225 0.68 -8.49 8.17
C TYR A 225 0.39 -7.06 7.74
N ALA A 226 0.67 -6.09 8.61
CA ALA A 226 0.36 -4.69 8.35
C ALA A 226 1.54 -3.78 8.69
N ASN A 227 2.00 -2.98 7.73
CA ASN A 227 2.86 -1.86 8.04
C ASN A 227 2.13 -0.84 8.91
N ILE A 228 2.84 -0.22 9.84
CA ILE A 228 2.36 0.94 10.59
C ILE A 228 3.04 2.18 10.03
N TRP A 229 2.25 3.13 9.55
CA TRP A 229 2.77 4.36 8.96
C TRP A 229 3.69 5.11 9.91
N CYS A 230 4.86 5.53 9.41
CA CYS A 230 5.93 6.17 10.18
C CYS A 230 6.53 5.31 11.31
N SER A 231 6.48 3.98 11.17
CA SER A 231 7.10 3.05 12.10
C SER A 231 7.93 2.01 11.31
N ASP A 232 9.02 1.55 11.90
CA ASP A 232 9.82 0.45 11.35
C ASP A 232 9.29 -0.93 11.76
N SER A 233 7.98 -1.00 12.05
CA SER A 233 7.36 -2.22 12.55
C SER A 233 6.24 -2.70 11.65
N ILE A 234 6.07 -4.03 11.61
CA ILE A 234 4.94 -4.71 11.02
C ILE A 234 4.18 -5.42 12.14
N LEU A 235 2.84 -5.29 12.15
CA LEU A 235 1.98 -6.10 13.02
C LEU A 235 1.57 -7.39 12.33
N ILE A 236 1.51 -8.47 13.11
CA ILE A 236 0.88 -9.74 12.74
C ILE A 236 -0.48 -9.78 13.43
N ILE A 237 -1.56 -9.79 12.67
CA ILE A 237 -2.93 -9.59 13.12
C ILE A 237 -3.75 -10.83 12.84
N ASP A 238 -4.45 -11.33 13.85
CA ASP A 238 -5.44 -12.38 13.73
C ASP A 238 -6.69 -11.82 13.00
N PRO A 239 -7.07 -12.36 11.82
CA PRO A 239 -8.14 -11.81 11.00
C PRO A 239 -9.54 -11.98 11.60
N ASP A 240 -9.73 -12.85 12.57
CA ASP A 240 -11.04 -13.10 13.19
C ASP A 240 -11.29 -12.13 14.34
N SER A 241 -10.29 -11.92 15.20
CA SER A 241 -10.41 -11.10 16.41
C SER A 241 -9.90 -9.66 16.26
N GLY A 242 -9.06 -9.38 15.26
CA GLY A 242 -8.36 -8.10 15.12
C GLY A 242 -7.22 -7.90 16.12
N ARG A 243 -6.90 -8.93 16.90
CA ARG A 243 -5.82 -8.85 17.87
C ARG A 243 -4.46 -8.96 17.18
N ALA A 244 -3.55 -8.03 17.46
CA ALA A 244 -2.16 -8.18 17.11
C ALA A 244 -1.54 -9.30 17.98
N VAL A 245 -1.12 -10.38 17.32
CA VAL A 245 -0.50 -11.55 17.95
C VAL A 245 1.02 -11.47 17.92
N GLY A 246 1.58 -10.66 17.01
CA GLY A 246 3.00 -10.44 16.87
C GLY A 246 3.35 -9.06 16.35
N LYS A 247 4.57 -8.63 16.63
CA LYS A 247 5.17 -7.40 16.10
C LYS A 247 6.57 -7.74 15.59
N ILE A 248 6.86 -7.36 14.35
CA ILE A 248 8.17 -7.55 13.71
C ILE A 248 8.89 -6.20 13.77
N ASP A 249 10.09 -6.19 14.34
CA ASP A 249 10.97 -5.03 14.37
C ASP A 249 11.94 -5.07 13.19
N LEU A 250 11.84 -4.05 12.31
CA LEU A 250 12.68 -3.87 11.13
C LEU A 250 13.60 -2.63 11.27
N GLY A 251 13.73 -2.11 12.49
CA GLY A 251 14.58 -0.94 12.77
C GLY A 251 16.00 -1.10 12.24
N GLY A 252 16.44 -0.08 11.47
CA GLY A 252 17.78 -0.05 10.87
C GLY A 252 18.04 -1.13 9.81
N LEU A 253 16.99 -1.67 9.15
CA LEU A 253 17.13 -2.74 8.17
C LEU A 253 18.04 -2.34 7.00
N LEU A 254 17.90 -1.13 6.46
CA LEU A 254 18.76 -0.60 5.39
C LEU A 254 20.22 -0.61 5.81
N LYS A 255 20.54 -0.08 7.01
CA LYS A 255 21.92 -0.07 7.54
C LYS A 255 22.47 -1.48 7.75
N ARG A 256 21.65 -2.40 8.26
CA ARG A 256 22.02 -3.81 8.42
C ARG A 256 22.30 -4.49 7.08
N GLY A 257 21.63 -4.07 6.01
CA GLY A 257 21.91 -4.46 4.63
C GLY A 257 23.06 -3.73 3.97
N GLY A 258 23.78 -2.85 4.68
CA GLY A 258 24.92 -2.08 4.14
C GLY A 258 24.50 -0.92 3.24
N LEU A 259 23.25 -0.45 3.33
CA LEU A 259 22.68 0.60 2.51
C LEU A 259 22.54 1.94 3.26
N GLU A 260 22.56 3.06 2.51
CA GLU A 260 22.37 4.39 3.07
C GLU A 260 20.89 4.75 3.23
N GLU A 261 20.51 5.27 4.39
CA GLU A 261 19.15 5.72 4.68
C GLU A 261 18.83 7.13 4.16
N SER A 262 19.84 7.91 3.76
CA SER A 262 19.73 9.36 3.52
C SER A 262 18.74 9.80 2.43
N LYS A 263 18.35 8.90 1.52
CA LYS A 263 17.39 9.17 0.43
C LYS A 263 16.12 8.34 0.53
N SER A 264 16.06 7.44 1.50
CA SER A 264 14.94 6.54 1.72
C SER A 264 13.84 7.22 2.53
N ASP A 265 12.60 6.83 2.30
CA ASP A 265 11.43 7.25 3.05
C ASP A 265 11.01 6.08 3.99
N VAL A 266 9.79 6.04 4.47
CA VAL A 266 9.33 5.08 5.46
C VAL A 266 9.26 3.65 4.91
N LEU A 267 9.43 2.67 5.82
CA LEU A 267 9.10 1.27 5.57
C LEU A 267 7.64 1.16 5.07
N ASN A 268 7.43 0.55 3.92
CA ASN A 268 6.11 0.29 3.36
C ASN A 268 6.21 -0.70 2.20
N GLY A 269 5.66 -1.87 2.39
CA GLY A 269 5.65 -2.95 1.40
C GLY A 269 6.03 -4.28 2.03
N ILE A 270 5.08 -5.22 1.97
CA ILE A 270 5.21 -6.61 2.42
C ILE A 270 4.71 -7.48 1.29
N ALA A 271 5.50 -8.48 0.89
CA ALA A 271 5.05 -9.44 -0.10
C ALA A 271 5.42 -10.86 0.33
N PHE A 272 4.55 -11.81 0.09
CA PHE A 272 4.75 -13.20 0.46
C PHE A 272 4.63 -14.13 -0.74
N ASP A 273 5.71 -14.81 -1.07
CA ASP A 273 5.73 -15.89 -2.05
C ASP A 273 5.37 -17.20 -1.38
N GLU A 274 4.11 -17.63 -1.50
CA GLU A 274 3.62 -18.88 -0.92
C GLU A 274 4.37 -20.12 -1.44
N ARG A 275 4.78 -20.12 -2.71
CA ARG A 275 5.46 -21.28 -3.32
C ARG A 275 6.85 -21.50 -2.77
N GLY A 276 7.59 -20.41 -2.58
CA GLY A 276 8.93 -20.42 -2.04
C GLY A 276 8.98 -20.29 -0.51
N ASN A 277 7.85 -20.02 0.13
CA ASN A 277 7.77 -19.65 1.56
C ASN A 277 8.75 -18.52 1.89
N ARG A 278 8.69 -17.44 1.10
CA ARG A 278 9.61 -16.31 1.18
C ARG A 278 8.86 -15.03 1.52
N LEU A 279 9.30 -14.35 2.58
CA LEU A 279 8.78 -13.05 3.00
C LEU A 279 9.71 -11.95 2.52
N PHE A 280 9.14 -10.92 1.90
CA PHE A 280 9.86 -9.77 1.39
C PHE A 280 9.34 -8.48 2.01
N VAL A 281 10.25 -7.53 2.25
CA VAL A 281 9.90 -6.20 2.74
C VAL A 281 10.71 -5.13 2.02
N THR A 282 10.09 -3.98 1.83
CA THR A 282 10.72 -2.79 1.24
C THR A 282 10.17 -1.51 1.85
N GLY A 283 10.52 -0.36 1.31
CA GLY A 283 9.99 0.93 1.72
C GLY A 283 9.91 1.92 0.58
N LYS A 284 9.27 3.05 0.84
CA LYS A 284 9.14 4.15 -0.12
C LYS A 284 10.52 4.70 -0.46
N CYS A 285 10.86 4.70 -1.75
CA CYS A 285 12.16 5.13 -2.23
C CYS A 285 13.34 4.32 -1.65
N TRP A 286 13.12 3.10 -1.21
CA TRP A 286 14.20 2.23 -0.80
C TRP A 286 14.93 1.64 -2.01
N PRO A 287 16.27 1.53 -1.96
CA PRO A 287 17.05 0.95 -3.06
C PRO A 287 17.05 -0.58 -3.05
N ALA A 288 16.35 -1.22 -2.11
CA ALA A 288 16.37 -2.66 -1.93
C ALA A 288 15.02 -3.25 -1.56
N LEU A 289 14.77 -4.46 -2.05
CA LEU A 289 13.76 -5.40 -1.60
C LEU A 289 14.50 -6.48 -0.79
N PHE A 290 14.16 -6.63 0.48
CA PHE A 290 14.80 -7.58 1.39
C PHE A 290 13.98 -8.85 1.48
N GLN A 291 14.58 -10.00 1.20
CA GLN A 291 14.05 -11.27 1.64
C GLN A 291 14.46 -11.47 3.11
N VAL A 292 13.48 -11.71 3.97
CA VAL A 292 13.70 -11.82 5.42
C VAL A 292 13.13 -13.12 5.98
N ARG A 293 13.72 -13.56 7.09
CA ARG A 293 13.21 -14.66 7.92
C ARG A 293 12.95 -14.14 9.32
N LEU A 294 11.76 -14.45 9.88
CA LEU A 294 11.41 -14.06 11.23
C LEU A 294 12.26 -14.85 12.27
N ILE A 295 12.75 -14.14 13.28
CA ILE A 295 13.43 -14.68 14.44
C ILE A 295 12.66 -14.27 15.68
N ARG A 296 12.14 -15.22 16.42
CA ARG A 296 11.46 -14.95 17.69
C ARG A 296 12.46 -14.40 18.73
N GLN A 297 12.10 -13.32 19.38
CA GLN A 297 12.91 -12.69 20.43
C GLN A 297 12.51 -13.14 21.83
#